data_fb38fdf3d4e7a1e5d5575f0920e8588c
#
_entry.id   fb38fdf3d4e7a1e5d5575f0920e8588c
#
_cell.length_a   1.000
_cell.length_b   1.000
_cell.length_c   1.000
_cell.angle_alpha   90.00
_cell.angle_beta   90.00
_cell.angle_gamma   90.00
#
_symmetry.space_group_name_H-M   'P 1'
#
loop_
_entity.id
_entity.type
_entity.pdbx_description
1 polymer ?
#
loop_
_entity_poly.entity_id
_entity_poly.type
_entity_poly.pdbx_seq_one_letter_code
_entity_poly.pdbx_strand_id
1 'polypeptide(L)'
;MKTRIITALLIIVCVIPPLVYGGWLIDLLIAFFIVAGGIELLNLKEQDTAWPIIIKPLAIAAVFVLVLSDERLHTALLGICALVFLSIPVFTDRFHAKDGFLCIAYITFFFAIARCFLHIYETNRMYVWFIIIATYACDTAAYFCGRFLGRHKLNVRISPKKTWEGSIGGWFFGAVLS
;
A
#
# COMPACT_ATOMS: atom_id res chain seq x y z
N MET A 1 -0.68 0.14 26.29
CA MET A 1 -1.94 0.77 25.82
C MET A 1 -1.73 2.21 25.39
N LYS A 2 -0.99 3.05 26.14
CA LYS A 2 -0.75 4.49 25.80
C LYS A 2 -0.13 4.68 24.40
N THR A 3 0.89 3.92 24.04
CA THR A 3 1.54 4.02 22.70
C THR A 3 0.59 3.77 21.55
N ARG A 4 -0.32 2.79 21.66
CA ARG A 4 -1.29 2.48 20.59
C ARG A 4 -2.31 3.61 20.40
N ILE A 5 -2.75 4.26 21.48
CA ILE A 5 -3.67 5.40 21.43
C ILE A 5 -2.97 6.60 20.79
N ILE A 6 -1.73 6.88 21.17
CA ILE A 6 -0.94 7.98 20.61
C ILE A 6 -0.73 7.76 19.10
N THR A 7 -0.35 6.55 18.68
CA THR A 7 -0.16 6.23 17.25
C THR A 7 -1.45 6.38 16.47
N ALA A 8 -2.59 5.92 16.99
CA ALA A 8 -3.89 6.07 16.34
C ALA A 8 -4.28 7.54 16.19
N LEU A 9 -4.09 8.36 17.24
CA LEU A 9 -4.35 9.80 17.19
C LEU A 9 -3.45 10.51 16.16
N LEU A 10 -2.15 10.15 16.11
CA LEU A 10 -1.23 10.71 15.12
C LEU A 10 -1.67 10.38 13.69
N ILE A 11 -2.07 9.12 13.43
CA ILE A 11 -2.57 8.72 12.11
C ILE A 11 -3.81 9.53 11.74
N ILE A 12 -4.77 9.68 12.66
CA ILE A 12 -5.99 10.45 12.43
C ILE A 12 -5.64 11.91 12.10
N VAL A 13 -4.78 12.54 12.89
CA VAL A 13 -4.36 13.95 12.70
C VAL A 13 -3.59 14.13 11.39
N CYS A 14 -2.80 13.14 10.96
CA CYS A 14 -2.05 13.23 9.70
C CYS A 14 -2.88 12.93 8.46
N VAL A 15 -3.89 12.05 8.55
CA VAL A 15 -4.65 11.56 7.38
C VAL A 15 -5.92 12.37 7.14
N ILE A 16 -6.66 12.75 8.20
CA ILE A 16 -7.96 13.44 8.03
C ILE A 16 -7.81 14.81 7.37
N PRO A 17 -6.89 15.72 7.77
CA PRO A 17 -6.79 17.02 7.14
C PRO A 17 -6.53 16.96 5.62
N PRO A 18 -5.60 16.16 5.08
CA PRO A 18 -5.44 16.01 3.64
C PRO A 18 -6.72 15.56 2.92
N LEU A 19 -7.47 14.63 3.51
CA LEU A 19 -8.71 14.12 2.92
C LEU A 19 -9.83 15.19 2.87
N VAL A 20 -9.90 16.06 3.89
CA VAL A 20 -10.93 17.11 4.00
C VAL A 20 -10.58 18.31 3.13
N TYR A 21 -9.35 18.85 3.28
CA TYR A 21 -8.93 20.07 2.59
C TYR A 21 -8.51 19.79 1.13
N GLY A 22 -7.85 18.66 0.86
CA GLY A 22 -7.36 18.30 -0.48
C GLY A 22 -6.19 19.16 -0.95
N GLY A 23 -6.10 19.33 -2.28
CA GLY A 23 -5.02 20.09 -2.91
C GLY A 23 -3.65 19.47 -2.61
N TRP A 24 -2.63 20.31 -2.44
CA TRP A 24 -1.25 19.86 -2.20
C TRP A 24 -1.06 18.97 -0.96
N LEU A 25 -2.00 19.00 0.00
CA LEU A 25 -1.96 18.13 1.18
C LEU A 25 -2.20 16.66 0.83
N ILE A 26 -3.05 16.39 -0.18
CA ILE A 26 -3.28 15.03 -0.64
C ILE A 26 -2.06 14.49 -1.40
N ASP A 27 -1.40 15.34 -2.18
CA ASP A 27 -0.18 14.98 -2.89
C ASP A 27 0.95 14.65 -1.90
N LEU A 28 1.05 15.42 -0.83
CA LEU A 28 2.01 15.19 0.25
C LEU A 28 1.71 13.88 1.01
N LEU A 29 0.44 13.56 1.24
CA LEU A 29 0.04 12.31 1.87
C LEU A 29 0.41 11.10 0.99
N ILE A 30 0.14 11.18 -0.30
CA ILE A 30 0.50 10.13 -1.27
C ILE A 30 2.03 9.99 -1.35
N ALA A 31 2.76 11.10 -1.42
CA ALA A 31 4.21 11.09 -1.43
C ALA A 31 4.77 10.42 -0.16
N PHE A 32 4.21 10.71 1.00
CA PHE A 32 4.58 10.06 2.25
C PHE A 32 4.37 8.53 2.18
N PHE A 33 3.22 8.05 1.69
CA PHE A 33 2.95 6.63 1.56
C PHE A 33 3.87 5.94 0.55
N ILE A 34 4.19 6.58 -0.57
CA ILE A 34 5.13 6.05 -1.57
C ILE A 34 6.51 5.88 -0.93
N VAL A 35 7.02 6.91 -0.23
CA VAL A 35 8.35 6.88 0.38
C VAL A 35 8.40 5.90 1.55
N ALA A 36 7.47 6.02 2.50
CA ALA A 36 7.46 5.17 3.70
C ALA A 36 7.26 3.69 3.34
N GLY A 37 6.27 3.39 2.50
CA GLY A 37 6.02 2.04 2.02
C GLY A 37 7.16 1.49 1.17
N GLY A 38 7.82 2.35 0.37
CA GLY A 38 9.00 1.98 -0.40
C GLY A 38 10.18 1.61 0.49
N ILE A 39 10.48 2.41 1.49
CA ILE A 39 11.54 2.11 2.46
C ILE A 39 11.24 0.79 3.18
N GLU A 40 10.02 0.61 3.66
CA GLU A 40 9.62 -0.60 4.39
C GLU A 40 9.69 -1.86 3.51
N LEU A 41 9.06 -1.82 2.33
CA LEU A 41 9.00 -2.98 1.43
C LEU A 41 10.38 -3.36 0.88
N LEU A 42 11.18 -2.38 0.47
CA LEU A 42 12.51 -2.63 -0.10
C LEU A 42 13.54 -3.03 0.98
N ASN A 43 13.28 -2.75 2.26
CA ASN A 43 14.11 -3.19 3.38
C ASN A 43 13.80 -4.62 3.84
N LEU A 44 12.64 -5.19 3.51
CA LEU A 44 12.27 -6.54 3.93
C LEU A 44 13.27 -7.61 3.50
N LYS A 45 14.07 -7.36 2.47
CA LYS A 45 14.98 -8.34 1.89
C LYS A 45 16.46 -8.04 2.07
N GLU A 46 16.83 -6.93 2.64
CA GLU A 46 18.23 -6.50 2.78
C GLU A 46 19.08 -7.33 3.77
N GLN A 47 18.49 -8.39 4.34
CA GLN A 47 19.15 -9.18 5.41
C GLN A 47 20.37 -9.98 4.93
N ASP A 48 20.46 -10.29 3.61
CA ASP A 48 21.53 -11.16 3.08
C ASP A 48 22.64 -10.41 2.31
N THR A 49 22.31 -9.34 1.59
CA THR A 49 23.29 -8.54 0.81
C THR A 49 22.85 -7.08 0.74
N ALA A 50 23.76 -6.15 1.10
CA ALA A 50 23.49 -4.73 0.96
C ALA A 50 23.42 -4.33 -0.53
N TRP A 51 22.25 -3.84 -0.96
CA TRP A 51 22.07 -3.30 -2.31
C TRP A 51 22.93 -2.05 -2.55
N PRO A 52 23.31 -1.76 -3.80
CA PRO A 52 23.85 -0.46 -4.14
C PRO A 52 22.94 0.66 -3.66
N ILE A 53 23.51 1.68 -3.01
CA ILE A 53 22.80 2.74 -2.30
C ILE A 53 21.78 3.50 -3.18
N ILE A 54 21.99 3.49 -4.50
CA ILE A 54 21.16 4.21 -5.48
C ILE A 54 19.87 3.48 -5.84
N ILE A 55 19.76 2.17 -5.61
CA ILE A 55 18.63 1.37 -6.11
C ILE A 55 17.32 1.75 -5.43
N LYS A 56 17.31 1.91 -4.10
CA LYS A 56 16.09 2.27 -3.36
C LYS A 56 15.57 3.66 -3.75
N PRO A 57 16.41 4.72 -3.75
CA PRO A 57 15.97 6.02 -4.23
C PRO A 57 15.50 6.00 -5.69
N LEU A 58 16.15 5.21 -6.55
CA LEU A 58 15.78 5.08 -7.95
C LEU A 58 14.38 4.44 -8.10
N ALA A 59 14.08 3.39 -7.35
CA ALA A 59 12.77 2.76 -7.36
C ALA A 59 11.67 3.71 -6.87
N ILE A 60 11.93 4.46 -5.79
CA ILE A 60 11.00 5.45 -5.26
C ILE A 60 10.79 6.58 -6.27
N ALA A 61 11.86 7.10 -6.87
CA ALA A 61 11.78 8.14 -7.90
C ALA A 61 10.99 7.67 -9.13
N ALA A 62 11.12 6.40 -9.54
CA ALA A 62 10.36 5.83 -10.65
C ALA A 62 8.84 5.89 -10.39
N VAL A 63 8.38 5.65 -9.16
CA VAL A 63 6.95 5.79 -8.82
C VAL A 63 6.50 7.24 -8.95
N PHE A 64 7.29 8.21 -8.48
CA PHE A 64 6.95 9.63 -8.64
C PHE A 64 6.89 10.04 -10.11
N VAL A 65 7.86 9.62 -10.93
CA VAL A 65 7.85 9.90 -12.37
C VAL A 65 6.58 9.35 -13.03
N LEU A 66 6.18 8.12 -12.68
CA LEU A 66 4.94 7.51 -13.18
C LEU A 66 3.69 8.25 -12.73
N VAL A 67 3.61 8.63 -11.46
CA VAL A 67 2.43 9.34 -10.92
C VAL A 67 2.28 10.73 -11.55
N LEU A 68 3.40 11.42 -11.81
CA LEU A 68 3.41 12.77 -12.36
C LEU A 68 3.35 12.81 -13.90
N SER A 69 3.55 11.67 -14.59
CA SER A 69 3.55 11.59 -16.05
C SER A 69 2.14 11.52 -16.63
N ASP A 70 2.04 11.83 -17.92
CA ASP A 70 0.80 11.67 -18.68
C ASP A 70 0.39 10.20 -18.79
N GLU A 71 -0.92 9.94 -18.79
CA GLU A 71 -1.48 8.58 -18.87
C GLU A 71 -1.01 7.80 -20.10
N ARG A 72 -0.78 8.49 -21.21
CA ARG A 72 -0.29 7.89 -22.47
C ARG A 72 1.10 7.26 -22.33
N LEU A 73 1.89 7.76 -21.38
CA LEU A 73 3.28 7.32 -21.16
C LEU A 73 3.41 6.20 -20.11
N HIS A 74 2.36 5.94 -19.32
CA HIS A 74 2.44 5.00 -18.20
C HIS A 74 2.93 3.61 -18.62
N THR A 75 2.36 3.04 -19.69
CA THR A 75 2.76 1.70 -20.17
C THR A 75 4.21 1.68 -20.64
N ALA A 76 4.64 2.71 -21.38
CA ALA A 76 6.02 2.81 -21.85
C ALA A 76 7.01 2.98 -20.68
N LEU A 77 6.70 3.85 -19.72
CA LEU A 77 7.54 4.08 -18.54
C LEU A 77 7.63 2.85 -17.65
N LEU A 78 6.51 2.11 -17.44
CA LEU A 78 6.54 0.83 -16.72
C LEU A 78 7.44 -0.18 -17.43
N GLY A 79 7.37 -0.29 -18.76
CA GLY A 79 8.25 -1.12 -19.55
C GLY A 79 9.73 -0.72 -19.42
N ILE A 80 10.02 0.58 -19.47
CA ILE A 80 11.39 1.10 -19.26
C ILE A 80 11.88 0.78 -17.85
N CYS A 81 11.07 1.01 -16.81
CA CYS A 81 11.42 0.64 -15.44
C CYS A 81 11.73 -0.86 -15.32
N ALA A 82 10.90 -1.72 -15.92
CA ALA A 82 11.13 -3.16 -15.91
C ALA A 82 12.47 -3.51 -16.57
N LEU A 83 12.76 -2.96 -17.75
CA LEU A 83 14.03 -3.19 -18.45
C LEU A 83 15.23 -2.69 -17.62
N VAL A 84 15.14 -1.50 -17.03
CA VAL A 84 16.22 -0.94 -16.20
C VAL A 84 16.48 -1.85 -14.99
N PHE A 85 15.46 -2.19 -14.21
CA PHE A 85 15.67 -2.97 -12.98
C PHE A 85 16.08 -4.43 -13.26
N LEU A 86 15.66 -5.02 -14.39
CA LEU A 86 16.11 -6.35 -14.79
C LEU A 86 17.51 -6.35 -15.43
N SER A 87 18.00 -5.23 -15.91
CA SER A 87 19.37 -5.14 -16.44
C SER A 87 20.43 -4.93 -15.34
N ILE A 88 20.09 -4.38 -14.18
CA ILE A 88 21.03 -4.11 -13.09
C ILE A 88 21.82 -5.38 -12.66
N PRO A 89 21.23 -6.58 -12.54
CA PRO A 89 21.98 -7.79 -12.18
C PRO A 89 23.11 -8.15 -13.14
N VAL A 90 23.07 -7.68 -14.37
CA VAL A 90 24.16 -7.92 -15.35
C VAL A 90 25.43 -7.11 -14.98
N PHE A 91 25.28 -6.00 -14.28
CA PHE A 91 26.37 -5.07 -13.96
C PHE A 91 26.87 -5.19 -12.51
N THR A 92 26.15 -5.90 -11.63
CA THR A 92 26.56 -6.01 -10.22
C THR A 92 26.06 -7.32 -9.57
N ASP A 93 26.98 -8.02 -8.91
CA ASP A 93 26.69 -9.25 -8.17
C ASP A 93 25.92 -9.01 -6.86
N ARG A 94 25.83 -7.74 -6.42
CA ARG A 94 25.12 -7.36 -5.17
C ARG A 94 23.60 -7.24 -5.35
N PHE A 95 23.12 -7.32 -6.59
CA PHE A 95 21.70 -7.17 -6.92
C PHE A 95 21.30 -8.30 -7.89
N HIS A 96 20.36 -9.13 -7.48
CA HIS A 96 19.94 -10.31 -8.24
C HIS A 96 18.64 -10.05 -9.00
N ALA A 97 18.32 -10.90 -9.97
CA ALA A 97 17.07 -10.79 -10.75
C ALA A 97 15.81 -10.79 -9.86
N LYS A 98 15.81 -11.58 -8.79
CA LYS A 98 14.73 -11.59 -7.78
C LYS A 98 14.52 -10.22 -7.11
N ASP A 99 15.59 -9.45 -6.96
CA ASP A 99 15.56 -8.10 -6.38
C ASP A 99 14.98 -7.10 -7.38
N GLY A 100 15.32 -7.28 -8.68
CA GLY A 100 14.71 -6.55 -9.77
C GLY A 100 13.19 -6.76 -9.83
N PHE A 101 12.72 -7.98 -9.71
CA PHE A 101 11.29 -8.27 -9.63
C PHE A 101 10.61 -7.62 -8.41
N LEU A 102 11.30 -7.58 -7.27
CA LEU A 102 10.78 -6.90 -6.07
C LEU A 102 10.62 -5.39 -6.31
N CYS A 103 11.61 -4.74 -6.94
CA CYS A 103 11.54 -3.33 -7.30
C CYS A 103 10.39 -3.06 -8.30
N ILE A 104 10.23 -3.91 -9.32
CA ILE A 104 9.15 -3.78 -10.30
C ILE A 104 7.79 -3.98 -9.63
N ALA A 105 7.65 -4.96 -8.75
CA ALA A 105 6.43 -5.19 -7.98
C ALA A 105 6.10 -3.97 -7.10
N TYR A 106 7.08 -3.39 -6.42
CA TYR A 106 6.93 -2.15 -5.66
C TYR A 106 6.45 -1.01 -6.56
N ILE A 107 7.16 -0.74 -7.67
CA ILE A 107 6.83 0.35 -8.59
C ILE A 107 5.41 0.21 -9.11
N THR A 108 5.05 -0.98 -9.62
CA THR A 108 3.73 -1.22 -10.21
C THR A 108 2.61 -1.11 -9.17
N PHE A 109 2.81 -1.67 -7.98
CA PHE A 109 1.81 -1.68 -6.92
C PHE A 109 1.55 -0.28 -6.36
N PHE A 110 2.61 0.45 -6.00
CA PHE A 110 2.45 1.81 -5.44
C PHE A 110 1.97 2.82 -6.47
N PHE A 111 2.41 2.71 -7.72
CA PHE A 111 1.87 3.50 -8.82
C PHE A 111 0.37 3.25 -9.01
N ALA A 112 -0.05 1.98 -9.08
CA ALA A 112 -1.46 1.63 -9.25
C ALA A 112 -2.32 2.16 -8.11
N ILE A 113 -1.89 1.98 -6.85
CA ILE A 113 -2.61 2.50 -5.68
C ILE A 113 -2.71 4.03 -5.73
N ALA A 114 -1.59 4.72 -5.98
CA ALA A 114 -1.56 6.18 -6.03
C ALA A 114 -2.49 6.73 -7.10
N ARG A 115 -2.45 6.17 -8.33
CA ARG A 115 -3.32 6.61 -9.44
C ARG A 115 -4.80 6.29 -9.19
N CYS A 116 -5.11 5.09 -8.70
CA CYS A 116 -6.49 4.73 -8.36
C CYS A 116 -7.03 5.65 -7.27
N PHE A 117 -6.24 5.93 -6.23
CA PHE A 117 -6.65 6.82 -5.16
C PHE A 117 -6.90 8.26 -5.66
N LEU A 118 -5.95 8.83 -6.42
CA LEU A 118 -6.11 10.15 -7.01
C LEU A 118 -7.34 10.23 -7.90
N HIS A 119 -7.54 9.26 -8.78
CA HIS A 119 -8.69 9.21 -9.68
C HIS A 119 -10.03 9.18 -8.92
N ILE A 120 -10.13 8.35 -7.89
CA ILE A 120 -11.33 8.28 -7.03
C ILE A 120 -11.54 9.62 -6.30
N TYR A 121 -10.48 10.20 -5.76
CA TYR A 121 -10.53 11.46 -5.02
C TYR A 121 -10.94 12.64 -5.92
N GLU A 122 -10.42 12.72 -7.14
CA GLU A 122 -10.75 13.74 -8.14
C GLU A 122 -12.17 13.59 -8.66
N THR A 123 -12.65 12.36 -8.85
CA THR A 123 -14.01 12.08 -9.30
C THR A 123 -15.04 12.53 -8.28
N ASN A 124 -14.91 12.09 -7.04
CA ASN A 124 -15.71 12.54 -5.92
C ASN A 124 -15.04 12.19 -4.58
N ARG A 125 -14.71 13.22 -3.79
CA ARG A 125 -14.11 13.04 -2.45
C ARG A 125 -14.92 12.15 -1.53
N MET A 126 -16.25 12.11 -1.69
CA MET A 126 -17.11 11.26 -0.87
C MET A 126 -16.83 9.77 -1.04
N TYR A 127 -16.37 9.34 -2.22
CA TYR A 127 -16.04 7.92 -2.44
C TYR A 127 -14.90 7.44 -1.55
N VAL A 128 -13.94 8.31 -1.25
CA VAL A 128 -12.86 7.96 -0.31
C VAL A 128 -13.40 7.70 1.10
N TRP A 129 -14.39 8.50 1.55
CA TRP A 129 -15.04 8.28 2.84
C TRP A 129 -15.84 6.98 2.86
N PHE A 130 -16.53 6.61 1.78
CA PHE A 130 -17.21 5.31 1.68
C PHE A 130 -16.21 4.16 1.78
N ILE A 131 -15.06 4.24 1.10
CA ILE A 131 -14.01 3.21 1.17
C ILE A 131 -13.47 3.08 2.61
N ILE A 132 -13.22 4.20 3.28
CA ILE A 132 -12.75 4.21 4.67
C ILE A 132 -13.79 3.57 5.59
N ILE A 133 -15.05 4.00 5.50
CA ILE A 133 -16.14 3.49 6.34
C ILE A 133 -16.33 1.98 6.09
N ALA A 134 -16.38 1.55 4.83
CA ALA A 134 -16.52 0.13 4.47
C ALA A 134 -15.37 -0.71 5.03
N THR A 135 -14.13 -0.23 4.93
CA THR A 135 -12.95 -0.94 5.45
C THR A 135 -13.02 -1.09 6.98
N TYR A 136 -13.30 0.00 7.69
CA TYR A 136 -13.44 -0.05 9.16
C TYR A 136 -14.63 -0.90 9.61
N ALA A 137 -15.75 -0.84 8.90
CA ALA A 137 -16.91 -1.65 9.16
C ALA A 137 -16.60 -3.15 8.96
N CYS A 138 -15.92 -3.49 7.87
CA CYS A 138 -15.47 -4.84 7.56
C CYS A 138 -14.54 -5.39 8.67
N ASP A 139 -13.53 -4.64 9.06
CA ASP A 139 -12.58 -5.06 10.10
C ASP A 139 -13.25 -5.20 11.47
N THR A 140 -14.11 -4.26 11.82
CA THR A 140 -14.85 -4.28 13.08
C THR A 140 -15.80 -5.47 13.14
N ALA A 141 -16.58 -5.70 12.08
CA ALA A 141 -17.50 -6.82 11.97
C ALA A 141 -16.75 -8.17 11.97
N ALA A 142 -15.64 -8.26 11.22
CA ALA A 142 -14.79 -9.45 11.21
C ALA A 142 -14.26 -9.78 12.62
N TYR A 143 -13.84 -8.76 13.36
CA TYR A 143 -13.38 -8.93 14.74
C TYR A 143 -14.50 -9.43 15.66
N PHE A 144 -15.67 -8.79 15.65
CA PHE A 144 -16.78 -9.18 16.52
C PHE A 144 -17.36 -10.54 16.14
N CYS A 145 -17.64 -10.79 14.87
CA CYS A 145 -18.11 -12.10 14.41
C CYS A 145 -17.09 -13.19 14.70
N GLY A 146 -15.81 -12.95 14.49
CA GLY A 146 -14.76 -13.90 14.78
C GLY A 146 -14.59 -14.18 16.28
N ARG A 147 -14.84 -13.18 17.13
CA ARG A 147 -14.75 -13.32 18.59
C ARG A 147 -15.96 -14.03 19.20
N PHE A 148 -17.18 -13.70 18.75
CA PHE A 148 -18.41 -14.22 19.35
C PHE A 148 -18.94 -15.50 18.68
N LEU A 149 -18.75 -15.61 17.37
CA LEU A 149 -19.29 -16.73 16.58
C LEU A 149 -18.19 -17.67 16.05
N GLY A 150 -16.91 -17.26 16.14
CA GLY A 150 -15.79 -17.98 15.54
C GLY A 150 -15.52 -19.35 16.16
N ARG A 151 -15.74 -20.40 15.37
CA ARG A 151 -15.49 -21.80 15.74
C ARG A 151 -14.40 -22.42 14.87
N HIS A 152 -14.35 -22.06 13.59
CA HIS A 152 -13.45 -22.64 12.61
C HIS A 152 -12.30 -21.66 12.28
N LYS A 153 -11.07 -22.10 12.50
CA LYS A 153 -9.88 -21.29 12.18
C LYS A 153 -9.68 -21.17 10.67
N LEU A 154 -9.38 -19.96 10.18
CA LEU A 154 -9.17 -19.71 8.75
C LEU A 154 -7.83 -20.33 8.28
N ASN A 155 -6.75 -19.98 8.92
CA ASN A 155 -5.41 -20.54 8.66
C ASN A 155 -4.53 -20.38 9.92
N VAL A 156 -4.30 -21.46 10.62
CA VAL A 156 -3.55 -21.46 11.88
C VAL A 156 -2.09 -21.08 11.68
N ARG A 157 -1.51 -21.42 10.51
CA ARG A 157 -0.10 -21.14 10.19
C ARG A 157 0.18 -19.66 9.97
N ILE A 158 -0.77 -18.94 9.29
CA ILE A 158 -0.58 -17.53 8.92
C ILE A 158 -1.15 -16.62 10.00
N SER A 159 -2.36 -16.90 10.49
CA SER A 159 -3.03 -16.10 11.51
C SER A 159 -3.90 -16.98 12.42
N PRO A 160 -3.39 -17.38 13.60
CA PRO A 160 -4.10 -18.29 14.49
C PRO A 160 -5.35 -17.68 15.12
N LYS A 161 -5.54 -16.36 15.02
CA LYS A 161 -6.69 -15.65 15.58
C LYS A 161 -7.86 -15.47 14.60
N LYS A 162 -7.63 -15.59 13.28
CA LYS A 162 -8.66 -15.40 12.26
C LYS A 162 -9.55 -16.64 12.12
N THR A 163 -10.84 -16.41 11.92
CA THR A 163 -11.88 -17.46 11.78
C THR A 163 -12.67 -17.26 10.49
N TRP A 164 -13.24 -18.33 9.95
CA TRP A 164 -14.13 -18.28 8.78
C TRP A 164 -15.37 -17.44 9.03
N GLU A 165 -16.00 -17.60 10.20
CA GLU A 165 -17.19 -16.84 10.58
C GLU A 165 -16.88 -15.34 10.67
N GLY A 166 -15.68 -14.99 11.18
CA GLY A 166 -15.21 -13.61 11.19
C GLY A 166 -15.03 -13.04 9.79
N SER A 167 -14.45 -13.83 8.87
CA SER A 167 -14.25 -13.39 7.48
C SER A 167 -15.57 -13.18 6.73
N ILE A 168 -16.52 -14.11 6.89
CA ILE A 168 -17.85 -13.99 6.29
C ILE A 168 -18.62 -12.81 6.87
N GLY A 169 -18.58 -12.63 8.21
CA GLY A 169 -19.19 -11.48 8.87
C GLY A 169 -18.62 -10.16 8.40
N GLY A 170 -17.32 -10.05 8.29
CA GLY A 170 -16.64 -8.86 7.75
C GLY A 170 -17.07 -8.55 6.33
N TRP A 171 -17.07 -9.55 5.45
CA TRP A 171 -17.51 -9.39 4.06
C TRP A 171 -18.97 -8.92 3.97
N PHE A 172 -19.87 -9.56 4.72
CA PHE A 172 -21.31 -9.22 4.70
C PHE A 172 -21.55 -7.78 5.19
N PHE A 173 -21.02 -7.42 6.35
CA PHE A 173 -21.22 -6.06 6.89
C PHE A 173 -20.46 -4.99 6.12
N GLY A 174 -19.29 -5.31 5.57
CA GLY A 174 -18.58 -4.42 4.67
C GLY A 174 -19.41 -4.09 3.42
N ALA A 175 -20.06 -5.10 2.82
CA ALA A 175 -20.88 -4.90 1.63
C ALA A 175 -22.22 -4.18 1.91
N VAL A 176 -22.78 -4.33 3.12
CA VAL A 176 -24.06 -3.67 3.49
C VAL A 176 -23.88 -2.20 3.84
N LEU A 177 -22.69 -1.83 4.36
CA LEU A 177 -22.41 -0.48 4.86
C LEU A 177 -21.63 0.39 3.84
N SER A 178 -21.24 -0.15 2.69
CA SER A 178 -20.64 0.58 1.56
C SER A 178 -21.69 0.93 0.51
#